data_9a1e6801d64fcc6fdc80289b1e211f07
#
_entry.id   9a1e6801d64fcc6fdc80289b1e211f07
#
_cell.length_a   1.000
_cell.length_b   1.000
_cell.length_c   1.000
_cell.angle_alpha   90.00
_cell.angle_beta   90.00
_cell.angle_gamma   90.00
#
_symmetry.space_group_name_H-M   'P 1'
#
loop_
_entity.id
_entity.type
_entity.pdbx_description
1 polymer ?
#
loop_
_entity_poly.entity_id
_entity_poly.type
_entity_poly.pdbx_seq_one_letter_code
_entity_poly.pdbx_strand_id
1 'polypeptide(L)'
;MRNYELEFKNRVEFIKNMLEKTKATGIVFGNSGGKDSALVGILCKAACENTVGIIMPCCSQRNFGEDMDDGKELNQQFNIETRVVDLTEVKNKELEVLENVTTITDAASANIAPRLRMITLYTIAASENRIVAGTGNRSEAYMGYF
;
A
#
# COMPACT_ATOMS: atom_id res chain seq x y z
N MET A 1 5.44 -28.28 12.78
CA MET A 1 5.02 -26.99 13.36
C MET A 1 5.72 -25.86 12.63
N ARG A 2 5.03 -24.81 12.18
CA ARG A 2 5.70 -23.67 11.51
C ARG A 2 6.57 -22.92 12.50
N ASN A 3 7.83 -22.67 12.14
CA ASN A 3 8.72 -21.84 12.93
C ASN A 3 8.55 -20.38 12.46
N TYR A 4 7.68 -19.62 13.14
CA TYR A 4 7.37 -18.24 12.77
C TYR A 4 8.57 -17.28 12.88
N GLU A 5 9.48 -17.54 13.81
CA GLU A 5 10.70 -16.75 13.95
C GLU A 5 11.62 -16.88 12.72
N LEU A 6 11.80 -18.11 12.25
CA LEU A 6 12.57 -18.38 11.05
C LEU A 6 11.90 -17.79 9.80
N GLU A 7 10.56 -17.91 9.70
CA GLU A 7 9.80 -17.32 8.61
C GLU A 7 9.96 -15.79 8.58
N PHE A 8 9.89 -15.14 9.73
CA PHE A 8 10.11 -13.70 9.85
C PHE A 8 11.52 -13.31 9.38
N LYS A 9 12.55 -13.98 9.88
CA LYS A 9 13.95 -13.74 9.49
C LYS A 9 14.15 -13.90 7.98
N ASN A 10 13.64 -14.97 7.39
CA ASN A 10 13.76 -15.22 5.96
C ASN A 10 13.11 -14.12 5.11
N ARG A 11 11.95 -13.60 5.52
CA ARG A 11 11.28 -12.52 4.79
C ARG A 11 12.00 -11.18 4.92
N VAL A 12 12.48 -10.87 6.11
CA VAL A 12 13.31 -9.67 6.33
C VAL A 12 14.58 -9.71 5.48
N GLU A 13 15.26 -10.86 5.44
CA GLU A 13 16.44 -11.06 4.60
C GLU A 13 16.14 -10.93 3.11
N PHE A 14 15.03 -11.48 2.65
CA PHE A 14 14.57 -11.31 1.27
C PHE A 14 14.40 -9.83 0.91
N ILE A 15 13.76 -9.03 1.79
CA ILE A 15 13.54 -7.59 1.56
C ILE A 15 14.88 -6.85 1.52
N LYS A 16 15.80 -7.15 2.43
CA LYS A 16 17.16 -6.56 2.44
C LYS A 16 17.90 -6.85 1.13
N ASN A 17 17.86 -8.08 0.65
CA ASN A 17 18.48 -8.48 -0.60
C ASN A 17 17.88 -7.73 -1.81
N MET A 18 16.57 -7.46 -1.79
CA MET A 18 15.92 -6.66 -2.84
C MET A 18 16.37 -5.21 -2.82
N LEU A 19 16.52 -4.59 -1.65
CA LEU A 19 17.07 -3.24 -1.50
C LEU A 19 18.50 -3.15 -2.06
N GLU A 20 19.36 -4.10 -1.73
CA GLU A 20 20.73 -4.15 -2.24
C GLU A 20 20.78 -4.26 -3.77
N LYS A 21 19.97 -5.16 -4.33
CA LYS A 21 19.90 -5.38 -5.79
C LYS A 21 19.41 -4.14 -6.55
N THR A 22 18.43 -3.44 -6.00
CA THR A 22 17.83 -2.26 -6.65
C THR A 22 18.58 -0.96 -6.37
N LYS A 23 19.47 -0.96 -5.37
CA LYS A 23 20.13 0.24 -4.83
C LYS A 23 19.15 1.30 -4.32
N ALA A 24 17.96 0.88 -3.95
CA ALA A 24 16.98 1.76 -3.35
C ALA A 24 17.37 2.11 -1.90
N THR A 25 17.04 3.32 -1.48
CA THR A 25 17.39 3.84 -0.15
C THR A 25 16.27 3.71 0.88
N GLY A 26 15.11 3.22 0.46
CA GLY A 26 13.95 3.06 1.35
C GLY A 26 12.85 2.20 0.74
N ILE A 27 11.79 2.05 1.51
CA ILE A 27 10.59 1.27 1.14
C ILE A 27 9.35 2.15 1.30
N VAL A 28 8.40 2.00 0.40
CA VAL A 28 7.06 2.55 0.53
C VAL A 28 6.02 1.45 0.39
N PHE A 29 4.98 1.47 1.20
CA PHE A 29 3.84 0.55 1.12
C PHE A 29 2.51 1.26 1.34
N GLY A 30 1.44 0.70 0.77
CA GLY A 30 0.08 1.15 1.03
C GLY A 30 -0.42 0.56 2.34
N ASN A 31 -0.77 1.41 3.30
CA ASN A 31 -1.36 0.99 4.56
C ASN A 31 -2.88 1.16 4.51
N SER A 32 -3.60 0.05 4.38
CA SER A 32 -5.06 0.02 4.30
C SER A 32 -5.76 -0.12 5.65
N GLY A 33 -5.01 -0.21 6.77
CA GLY A 33 -5.53 -0.61 8.07
C GLY A 33 -5.76 -2.13 8.22
N GLY A 34 -5.66 -2.90 7.15
CA GLY A 34 -5.87 -4.35 7.16
C GLY A 34 -4.62 -5.14 7.61
N LYS A 35 -4.86 -6.38 8.03
CA LYS A 35 -3.80 -7.30 8.56
C LYS A 35 -2.65 -7.55 7.58
N ASP A 36 -2.93 -7.63 6.28
CA ASP A 36 -1.91 -7.94 5.28
C ASP A 36 -0.96 -6.74 5.08
N SER A 37 -1.51 -5.52 5.00
CA SER A 37 -0.70 -4.30 4.95
C SER A 37 0.09 -4.08 6.26
N ALA A 38 -0.51 -4.41 7.41
CA ALA A 38 0.15 -4.36 8.70
C ALA A 38 1.38 -5.27 8.75
N LEU A 39 1.23 -6.53 8.36
CA LEU A 39 2.32 -7.50 8.31
C LEU A 39 3.45 -7.03 7.38
N VAL A 40 3.11 -6.55 6.19
CA VAL A 40 4.09 -6.02 5.23
C VAL A 40 4.84 -4.83 5.80
N GLY A 41 4.14 -3.88 6.42
CA GLY A 41 4.76 -2.71 7.05
C GLY A 41 5.76 -3.08 8.14
N ILE A 42 5.41 -4.01 9.02
CA ILE A 42 6.30 -4.51 10.09
C ILE A 42 7.55 -5.18 9.50
N LEU A 43 7.39 -6.06 8.50
CA LEU A 43 8.52 -6.73 7.84
C LEU A 43 9.43 -5.73 7.12
N CYS A 44 8.87 -4.75 6.43
CA CYS A 44 9.61 -3.70 5.74
C CYS A 44 10.40 -2.83 6.74
N LYS A 45 9.77 -2.42 7.85
CA LYS A 45 10.43 -1.63 8.89
C LYS A 45 11.58 -2.40 9.55
N ALA A 46 11.40 -3.70 9.79
CA ALA A 46 12.45 -4.56 10.32
C ALA A 46 13.64 -4.74 9.33
N ALA A 47 13.36 -4.66 8.03
CA ALA A 47 14.39 -4.76 6.99
C ALA A 47 15.08 -3.42 6.70
N CYS A 48 14.36 -2.31 6.80
CA CYS A 48 14.81 -0.98 6.41
C CYS A 48 14.20 0.10 7.31
N GLU A 49 15.04 0.83 8.04
CA GLU A 49 14.58 1.93 8.89
C GLU A 49 13.84 3.01 8.09
N ASN A 50 14.28 3.28 6.85
CA ASN A 50 13.65 4.24 5.94
C ASN A 50 12.43 3.63 5.24
N THR A 51 11.42 3.25 6.03
CA THR A 51 10.14 2.72 5.56
C THR A 51 9.03 3.73 5.81
N VAL A 52 8.20 4.00 4.79
CA VAL A 52 7.04 4.89 4.88
C VAL A 52 5.75 4.17 4.50
N GLY A 53 4.72 4.35 5.32
CA GLY A 53 3.36 3.87 5.06
C GLY A 53 2.46 4.97 4.53
N ILE A 54 1.80 4.73 3.42
CA ILE A 54 0.87 5.68 2.79
C ILE A 54 -0.56 5.22 3.03
N ILE A 55 -1.34 6.04 3.71
CA ILE A 55 -2.78 5.86 3.89
C ILE A 55 -3.49 6.63 2.78
N MET A 56 -4.30 5.96 1.98
CA MET A 56 -4.90 6.52 0.77
C MET A 56 -6.42 6.37 0.78
N PRO A 57 -7.15 7.16 1.59
CA PRO A 57 -8.61 7.14 1.56
C PRO A 57 -9.14 7.61 0.21
N CYS A 58 -10.28 7.03 -0.22
CA CYS A 58 -10.89 7.35 -1.49
C CYS A 58 -12.40 7.09 -1.45
N CYS A 59 -13.21 8.14 -1.36
CA CYS A 59 -14.68 8.13 -1.48
C CYS A 59 -15.44 7.21 -0.52
N SER A 60 -14.83 6.70 0.53
CA SER A 60 -15.45 5.77 1.48
C SER A 60 -15.36 6.29 2.90
N GLN A 61 -16.51 6.38 3.58
CA GLN A 61 -16.54 6.79 5.00
C GLN A 61 -15.66 5.87 5.87
N ARG A 62 -15.64 4.56 5.59
CA ARG A 62 -14.79 3.60 6.29
C ARG A 62 -13.30 3.90 6.11
N ASN A 63 -12.88 4.28 4.90
CA ASN A 63 -11.49 4.64 4.64
C ASN A 63 -11.03 5.90 5.40
N PHE A 64 -11.95 6.83 5.69
CA PHE A 64 -11.65 8.02 6.49
C PHE A 64 -11.81 7.82 8.00
N GLY A 65 -12.46 6.74 8.42
CA GLY A 65 -12.68 6.38 9.82
C GLY A 65 -11.74 5.27 10.29
N GLU A 66 -12.31 4.12 10.62
CA GLU A 66 -11.62 2.97 11.23
C GLU A 66 -10.34 2.54 10.49
N ASP A 67 -10.40 2.39 9.16
CA ASP A 67 -9.24 1.94 8.37
C ASP A 67 -8.05 2.93 8.49
N MET A 68 -8.34 4.23 8.55
CA MET A 68 -7.29 5.25 8.69
C MET A 68 -6.72 5.28 10.10
N ASP A 69 -7.56 5.12 11.11
CA ASP A 69 -7.13 5.13 12.52
C ASP A 69 -6.29 3.89 12.82
N ASP A 70 -6.70 2.71 12.38
CA ASP A 70 -5.95 1.45 12.49
C ASP A 70 -4.58 1.57 11.80
N GLY A 71 -4.54 2.17 10.61
CA GLY A 71 -3.31 2.41 9.88
C GLY A 71 -2.34 3.36 10.60
N LYS A 72 -2.86 4.41 11.19
CA LYS A 72 -2.05 5.36 11.99
C LYS A 72 -1.54 4.71 13.27
N GLU A 73 -2.39 3.96 13.98
CA GLU A 73 -2.02 3.26 15.22
C GLU A 73 -0.89 2.27 14.95
N LEU A 74 -0.99 1.44 13.90
CA LEU A 74 0.06 0.52 13.50
C LEU A 74 1.38 1.25 13.26
N ASN A 75 1.34 2.31 12.45
CA ASN A 75 2.55 3.03 12.10
C ASN A 75 3.19 3.70 13.33
N GLN A 76 2.36 4.20 14.25
CA GLN A 76 2.86 4.76 15.51
C GLN A 76 3.50 3.69 16.39
N GLN A 77 2.87 2.52 16.54
CA GLN A 77 3.37 1.43 17.36
C GLN A 77 4.73 0.91 16.88
N PHE A 78 4.95 0.86 15.56
CA PHE A 78 6.20 0.36 14.97
C PHE A 78 7.14 1.48 14.50
N ASN A 79 6.87 2.73 14.88
CA ASN A 79 7.68 3.90 14.51
C ASN A 79 7.89 4.00 12.97
N ILE A 80 6.81 3.79 12.21
CA ILE A 80 6.80 3.92 10.75
C ILE A 80 6.32 5.34 10.39
N GLU A 81 7.06 6.03 9.53
CA GLU A 81 6.61 7.32 8.98
C GLU A 81 5.27 7.13 8.26
N THR A 82 4.31 8.00 8.56
CA THR A 82 2.96 7.95 7.98
C THR A 82 2.68 9.18 7.15
N ARG A 83 2.20 8.96 5.92
CA ARG A 83 1.66 10.04 5.07
C ARG A 83 0.24 9.70 4.68
N VAL A 84 -0.62 10.71 4.61
CA VAL A 84 -2.02 10.57 4.16
C VAL A 84 -2.18 11.27 2.82
N VAL A 85 -2.72 10.56 1.85
CA VAL A 85 -3.00 11.07 0.50
C VAL A 85 -4.47 10.79 0.18
N ASP A 86 -5.32 11.80 0.28
CA ASP A 86 -6.73 11.69 -0.10
C ASP A 86 -6.87 11.65 -1.62
N LEU A 87 -7.41 10.55 -2.14
CA LEU A 87 -7.59 10.33 -3.57
C LEU A 87 -9.01 10.62 -4.06
N THR A 88 -9.87 11.17 -3.21
CA THR A 88 -11.28 11.40 -3.51
C THR A 88 -11.45 12.35 -4.71
N GLU A 89 -10.80 13.51 -4.69
CA GLU A 89 -10.90 14.49 -5.78
C GLU A 89 -10.32 13.95 -7.08
N VAL A 90 -9.21 13.22 -7.01
CA VAL A 90 -8.59 12.61 -8.20
C VAL A 90 -9.53 11.61 -8.85
N LYS A 91 -10.16 10.73 -8.05
CA LYS A 91 -11.15 9.77 -8.57
C LYS A 91 -12.36 10.47 -9.18
N ASN A 92 -12.88 11.48 -8.51
CA ASN A 92 -14.04 12.23 -9.02
C ASN A 92 -13.73 12.92 -10.35
N LYS A 93 -12.52 13.47 -10.47
CA LYS A 93 -12.10 14.10 -11.72
C LYS A 93 -11.92 13.10 -12.87
N GLU A 94 -11.39 11.92 -12.58
CA GLU A 94 -11.29 10.83 -13.56
C GLU A 94 -12.65 10.39 -14.05
N LEU A 95 -13.61 10.21 -13.14
CA LEU A 95 -15.00 9.88 -13.49
C LEU A 95 -15.63 10.95 -14.37
N GLU A 96 -15.52 12.22 -14.00
CA GLU A 96 -16.03 13.36 -14.78
C GLU A 96 -15.49 13.38 -16.22
N VAL A 97 -14.21 13.10 -16.40
CA VAL A 97 -13.59 13.06 -17.73
C VAL A 97 -14.11 11.88 -18.54
N LEU A 98 -14.23 10.70 -17.92
CA LEU A 98 -14.64 9.47 -18.61
C LEU A 98 -16.13 9.45 -18.95
N GLU A 99 -17.00 10.08 -18.18
CA GLU A 99 -18.44 10.21 -18.45
C GLU A 99 -18.73 10.90 -19.80
N ASN A 100 -17.82 11.73 -20.31
CA ASN A 100 -17.94 12.35 -21.61
C ASN A 100 -17.73 11.38 -22.78
N VAL A 101 -17.20 10.19 -22.56
CA VAL A 101 -16.83 9.24 -23.60
C VAL A 101 -17.50 7.88 -23.45
N THR A 102 -17.97 7.54 -22.25
CA THR A 102 -18.64 6.25 -21.99
C THR A 102 -19.55 6.31 -20.77
N THR A 103 -20.51 5.38 -20.69
CA THR A 103 -21.28 5.13 -19.47
C THR A 103 -20.45 4.26 -18.52
N ILE A 104 -20.18 4.78 -17.31
CA ILE A 104 -19.34 4.09 -16.33
C ILE A 104 -20.21 3.18 -15.48
N THR A 105 -19.85 1.90 -15.42
CA THR A 105 -20.49 0.92 -14.52
C THR A 105 -19.92 1.02 -13.10
N ASP A 106 -20.67 0.54 -12.10
CA ASP A 106 -20.22 0.51 -10.71
C ASP A 106 -18.91 -0.30 -10.55
N ALA A 107 -18.79 -1.42 -11.25
CA ALA A 107 -17.58 -2.24 -11.25
C ALA A 107 -16.37 -1.50 -11.82
N ALA A 108 -16.57 -0.75 -12.92
CA ALA A 108 -15.51 0.08 -13.50
C ALA A 108 -15.08 1.21 -12.53
N SER A 109 -16.06 1.92 -11.96
CA SER A 109 -15.80 2.96 -10.96
C SER A 109 -15.06 2.44 -9.73
N ALA A 110 -15.41 1.24 -9.24
CA ALA A 110 -14.72 0.62 -8.10
C ALA A 110 -13.25 0.30 -8.41
N ASN A 111 -12.93 -0.02 -9.66
CA ASN A 111 -11.57 -0.33 -10.08
C ASN A 111 -10.62 0.89 -10.17
N ILE A 112 -11.13 2.10 -10.19
CA ILE A 112 -10.30 3.32 -10.28
C ILE A 112 -9.45 3.49 -9.02
N ALA A 113 -10.03 3.38 -7.84
CA ALA A 113 -9.32 3.62 -6.58
C ALA A 113 -8.06 2.74 -6.37
N PRO A 114 -8.08 1.40 -6.61
CA PRO A 114 -6.87 0.58 -6.55
C PRO A 114 -5.76 1.03 -7.52
N ARG A 115 -6.13 1.49 -8.72
CA ARG A 115 -5.16 1.97 -9.73
C ARG A 115 -4.55 3.31 -9.32
N LEU A 116 -5.36 4.23 -8.79
CA LEU A 116 -4.85 5.49 -8.25
C LEU A 116 -3.88 5.26 -7.08
N ARG A 117 -4.18 4.31 -6.19
CA ARG A 117 -3.26 3.92 -5.11
C ARG A 117 -1.94 3.40 -5.66
N MET A 118 -1.97 2.56 -6.68
CA MET A 118 -0.77 2.07 -7.35
C MET A 118 0.04 3.23 -7.94
N ILE A 119 -0.57 4.12 -8.72
CA ILE A 119 0.09 5.29 -9.31
C ILE A 119 0.76 6.13 -8.21
N THR A 120 0.04 6.41 -7.13
CA THR A 120 0.55 7.20 -5.99
C THR A 120 1.81 6.56 -5.38
N LEU A 121 1.77 5.26 -5.09
CA LEU A 121 2.90 4.55 -4.50
C LEU A 121 4.12 4.54 -5.42
N TYR A 122 3.94 4.26 -6.70
CA TYR A 122 5.04 4.24 -7.66
C TYR A 122 5.61 5.63 -7.94
N THR A 123 4.78 6.66 -7.91
CA THR A 123 5.26 8.05 -8.04
C THR A 123 6.14 8.45 -6.85
N ILE A 124 5.72 8.14 -5.63
CA ILE A 124 6.52 8.39 -4.43
C ILE A 124 7.81 7.57 -4.47
N ALA A 125 7.72 6.30 -4.82
CA ALA A 125 8.88 5.41 -4.90
C ALA A 125 9.94 5.93 -5.88
N ALA A 126 9.53 6.30 -7.07
CA ALA A 126 10.43 6.83 -8.10
C ALA A 126 11.05 8.18 -7.68
N SER A 127 10.26 9.05 -7.04
CA SER A 127 10.71 10.37 -6.60
C SER A 127 11.72 10.32 -5.46
N GLU A 128 11.64 9.31 -4.59
CA GLU A 128 12.42 9.21 -3.36
C GLU A 128 13.41 8.04 -3.36
N ASN A 129 13.66 7.41 -4.50
CA ASN A 129 14.50 6.22 -4.63
C ASN A 129 14.10 5.10 -3.64
N ARG A 130 12.82 4.75 -3.62
CA ARG A 130 12.25 3.67 -2.81
C ARG A 130 11.81 2.50 -3.69
N ILE A 131 11.67 1.32 -3.09
CA ILE A 131 10.92 0.22 -3.67
C ILE A 131 9.50 0.21 -3.13
N VAL A 132 8.54 -0.23 -3.95
CA VAL A 132 7.16 -0.46 -3.52
C VAL A 132 7.06 -1.87 -2.96
N ALA A 133 6.59 -1.99 -1.71
CA ALA A 133 6.24 -3.28 -1.13
C ALA A 133 4.76 -3.60 -1.39
N GLY A 134 4.49 -4.66 -2.14
CA GLY A 134 3.14 -5.13 -2.41
C GLY A 134 2.51 -5.80 -1.19
N THR A 135 1.21 -5.59 -1.00
CA THR A 135 0.43 -6.11 0.12
C THR A 135 -0.53 -7.23 -0.29
N GLY A 136 -0.52 -7.64 -1.58
CA GLY A 136 -1.32 -8.74 -2.09
C GLY A 136 -0.93 -10.08 -1.48
N ASN A 137 -1.88 -10.99 -1.40
CA ASN A 137 -1.67 -12.33 -0.87
C ASN A 137 -1.97 -13.42 -1.92
N ARG A 138 -1.58 -14.67 -1.58
CA ARG A 138 -1.73 -15.80 -2.50
C ARG A 138 -3.20 -16.12 -2.83
N SER A 139 -4.10 -15.92 -1.89
CA SER A 139 -5.52 -16.17 -2.10
C SER A 139 -6.12 -15.18 -3.08
N GLU A 140 -5.76 -13.91 -2.98
CA GLU A 140 -6.16 -12.86 -3.94
C GLU A 140 -5.63 -13.17 -5.34
N ALA A 141 -4.37 -13.58 -5.45
CA ALA A 141 -3.78 -13.97 -6.73
C ALA A 141 -4.51 -15.15 -7.39
N TYR A 142 -4.90 -16.17 -6.62
CA TYR A 142 -5.69 -17.30 -7.12
C TYR A 142 -7.09 -16.89 -7.59
N MET A 143 -7.70 -15.92 -6.96
CA MET A 143 -9.01 -15.39 -7.33
C MET A 143 -8.95 -14.37 -8.47
N GLY A 144 -7.76 -14.03 -8.96
CA GLY A 144 -7.58 -12.98 -9.96
C GLY A 144 -7.86 -11.58 -9.42
N TYR A 145 -7.76 -11.40 -8.12
CA TYR A 145 -8.02 -10.13 -7.44
C TYR A 145 -6.70 -9.44 -7.10
N PHE A 146 -6.22 -8.62 -8.04
CA PHE A 146 -4.96 -7.88 -7.90
C PHE A 146 -4.98 -6.56 -8.69
#